data_1123b9151c1b1a9412c5555e5e1e303d
#
_entry.id   1123b9151c1b1a9412c5555e5e1e303d
#
_cell.length_a   1.000
_cell.length_b   1.000
_cell.length_c   1.000
_cell.angle_alpha   90.00
_cell.angle_beta   90.00
_cell.angle_gamma   90.00
#
_symmetry.space_group_name_H-M   'P 1'
#
loop_
_entity.id
_entity.type
_entity.pdbx_description
1 polymer ?
#
loop_
_entity_poly.entity_id
_entity_poly.type
_entity_poly.pdbx_seq_one_letter_code
_entity_poly.pdbx_strand_id
1 'polypeptide(L)'
;FTSTKKGLTLINMYVKPFTLICGHYGCGKTNLSLNIALDLAQRGEKVSLVDLDIVNPYFRSSDYRELAEKAGVRLIAPGYAGSTLDSPALPAEIFSVFDSDGYVLFDVGGDDVGATALGRFAPRISRMDYDMLYVVNRYRPITADAGSAEELLGEIEKASRLKATGVVNNSHLMGLTTEKTIMDAVEYGEQTARELGLPLRFTTAPETVAEKLDINNIYPVKIYVKTPWM
;
A
#
# COMPACT_ATOMS: atom_id res chain seq x y z
N PHE A 1 11.12 -20.92 13.30
CA PHE A 1 9.74 -21.39 13.07
C PHE A 1 8.66 -20.61 13.83
N THR A 2 9.03 -19.75 14.80
CA THR A 2 8.06 -18.97 15.62
C THR A 2 7.79 -17.56 15.07
N SER A 3 8.67 -16.99 14.26
CA SER A 3 8.52 -15.66 13.66
C SER A 3 7.37 -15.58 12.64
N THR A 4 7.21 -16.61 11.83
CA THR A 4 6.15 -16.66 10.80
C THR A 4 4.73 -16.62 11.40
N LYS A 5 4.52 -17.18 12.60
CA LYS A 5 3.21 -17.16 13.27
C LYS A 5 2.81 -15.78 13.83
N LYS A 6 3.76 -14.96 14.30
CA LYS A 6 3.46 -13.60 14.81
C LYS A 6 3.04 -12.66 13.66
N GLY A 7 3.76 -12.64 12.54
CA GLY A 7 3.42 -11.86 11.36
C GLY A 7 2.07 -12.27 10.76
N LEU A 8 1.81 -13.57 10.70
CA LEU A 8 0.58 -14.17 10.18
C LEU A 8 -0.69 -13.77 10.97
N THR A 9 -0.62 -13.64 12.28
CA THR A 9 -1.76 -13.24 13.12
C THR A 9 -2.07 -11.74 12.97
N LEU A 10 -1.06 -10.93 12.67
CA LEU A 10 -1.17 -9.48 12.59
C LEU A 10 -1.99 -9.01 11.37
N ILE A 11 -1.83 -9.62 10.19
CA ILE A 11 -2.52 -9.14 8.97
C ILE A 11 -4.04 -9.29 9.05
N ASN A 12 -4.57 -10.40 9.59
CA ASN A 12 -6.01 -10.55 9.79
C ASN A 12 -6.62 -9.50 10.73
N MET A 13 -5.78 -8.82 11.53
CA MET A 13 -6.21 -7.69 12.39
C MET A 13 -6.19 -6.35 11.67
N TYR A 14 -5.52 -6.21 10.51
CA TYR A 14 -5.15 -4.89 10.00
C TYR A 14 -5.71 -4.51 8.63
N VAL A 15 -6.19 -5.44 7.83
CA VAL A 15 -6.73 -5.13 6.50
C VAL A 15 -8.08 -5.81 6.28
N LYS A 16 -9.03 -5.04 5.78
CA LYS A 16 -10.32 -5.56 5.34
C LYS A 16 -10.19 -6.29 4.01
N PRO A 17 -11.18 -7.15 3.66
CA PRO A 17 -11.19 -7.80 2.36
C PRO A 17 -11.10 -6.82 1.18
N PHE A 18 -11.59 -5.60 1.31
CA PHE A 18 -11.43 -4.55 0.31
C PHE A 18 -10.56 -3.42 0.85
N THR A 19 -9.33 -3.32 0.38
CA THR A 19 -8.32 -2.40 0.92
C THR A 19 -7.66 -1.59 -0.19
N LEU A 20 -7.62 -0.27 0.03
CA LEU A 20 -6.97 0.71 -0.84
C LEU A 20 -5.70 1.19 -0.15
N ILE A 21 -4.58 1.24 -0.85
CA ILE A 21 -3.29 1.67 -0.33
C ILE A 21 -2.88 2.93 -1.08
N CYS A 22 -2.95 4.07 -0.42
CA CYS A 22 -2.68 5.39 -0.99
C CYS A 22 -1.58 6.14 -0.21
N GLY A 23 -1.10 7.25 -0.76
CA GLY A 23 -0.04 8.07 -0.17
C GLY A 23 0.87 8.63 -1.24
N HIS A 24 1.84 9.44 -0.86
CA HIS A 24 2.74 10.11 -1.79
C HIS A 24 3.64 9.15 -2.58
N TYR A 25 4.13 9.65 -3.71
CA TYR A 25 5.18 8.99 -4.47
C TYR A 25 6.41 8.66 -3.61
N GLY A 26 6.92 7.43 -3.74
CA GLY A 26 8.10 6.97 -3.01
C GLY A 26 7.90 6.64 -1.54
N CYS A 27 6.69 6.71 -0.98
CA CYS A 27 6.42 6.28 0.40
C CYS A 27 6.36 4.74 0.57
N GLY A 28 6.47 3.96 -0.53
CA GLY A 28 6.59 2.51 -0.50
C GLY A 28 5.28 1.73 -0.60
N LYS A 29 4.22 2.34 -1.14
CA LYS A 29 2.90 1.71 -1.35
C LYS A 29 2.98 0.37 -2.07
N THR A 30 3.62 0.34 -3.22
CA THR A 30 3.76 -0.86 -4.05
C THR A 30 4.44 -2.00 -3.31
N ASN A 31 5.52 -1.70 -2.57
CA ASN A 31 6.18 -2.72 -1.76
C ASN A 31 5.26 -3.24 -0.64
N LEU A 32 4.50 -2.36 -0.01
CA LEU A 32 3.52 -2.72 1.02
C LEU A 32 2.39 -3.56 0.42
N SER A 33 1.81 -3.13 -0.69
CA SER A 33 0.73 -3.84 -1.41
C SER A 33 1.14 -5.25 -1.79
N LEU A 34 2.36 -5.42 -2.30
CA LEU A 34 2.93 -6.73 -2.63
C LEU A 34 3.10 -7.60 -1.38
N ASN A 35 3.66 -7.06 -0.28
CA ASN A 35 3.82 -7.83 0.95
C ASN A 35 2.47 -8.32 1.48
N ILE A 36 1.47 -7.45 1.57
CA ILE A 36 0.13 -7.82 2.05
C ILE A 36 -0.50 -8.88 1.12
N ALA A 37 -0.41 -8.69 -0.21
CA ALA A 37 -0.97 -9.63 -1.16
C ALA A 37 -0.33 -11.03 -1.06
N LEU A 38 0.99 -11.08 -0.98
CA LEU A 38 1.75 -12.33 -0.88
C LEU A 38 1.49 -13.05 0.44
N ASP A 39 1.41 -12.31 1.54
CA ASP A 39 1.13 -12.87 2.85
C ASP A 39 -0.29 -13.45 2.94
N LEU A 40 -1.29 -12.78 2.36
CA LEU A 40 -2.65 -13.29 2.27
C LEU A 40 -2.71 -14.56 1.42
N ALA A 41 -2.05 -14.56 0.25
CA ALA A 41 -2.01 -15.72 -0.63
C ALA A 41 -1.31 -16.92 0.04
N GLN A 42 -0.24 -16.71 0.81
CA GLN A 42 0.43 -17.77 1.58
C GLN A 42 -0.47 -18.42 2.63
N ARG A 43 -1.55 -17.76 3.04
CA ARG A 43 -2.57 -18.30 3.95
C ARG A 43 -3.66 -19.07 3.24
N GLY A 44 -3.61 -19.13 1.91
CA GLY A 44 -4.63 -19.76 1.09
C GLY A 44 -5.80 -18.84 0.75
N GLU A 45 -5.69 -17.53 1.03
CA GLU A 45 -6.73 -16.58 0.66
C GLU A 45 -6.70 -16.31 -0.86
N LYS A 46 -7.87 -16.08 -1.44
CA LYS A 46 -7.97 -15.58 -2.82
C LYS A 46 -7.63 -14.09 -2.81
N VAL A 47 -6.63 -13.68 -3.59
CA VAL A 47 -6.16 -12.29 -3.61
C VAL A 47 -6.13 -11.75 -5.02
N SER A 48 -6.73 -10.56 -5.20
CA SER A 48 -6.56 -9.73 -6.39
C SER A 48 -5.81 -8.46 -6.00
N LEU A 49 -4.70 -8.18 -6.67
CA LEU A 49 -3.94 -6.94 -6.56
C LEU A 49 -4.19 -6.11 -7.82
N VAL A 50 -4.78 -4.93 -7.64
CA VAL A 50 -5.09 -3.97 -8.71
C VAL A 50 -4.08 -2.84 -8.66
N ASP A 51 -3.32 -2.69 -9.73
CA ASP A 51 -2.37 -1.59 -9.90
C ASP A 51 -3.07 -0.41 -10.59
N LEU A 52 -3.18 0.72 -9.89
CA LEU A 52 -3.69 1.99 -10.41
C LEU A 52 -2.59 3.04 -10.61
N ASP A 53 -1.31 2.67 -10.50
CA ASP A 53 -0.21 3.58 -10.81
C ASP A 53 0.01 3.65 -12.33
N ILE A 54 -0.70 4.59 -12.96
CA ILE A 54 -0.71 4.77 -14.42
C ILE A 54 0.48 5.60 -14.89
N VAL A 55 1.09 6.39 -14.01
CA VAL A 55 2.04 7.45 -14.38
C VAL A 55 3.48 7.06 -14.12
N ASN A 56 3.73 6.23 -13.11
CA ASN A 56 5.09 5.91 -12.69
C ASN A 56 5.66 4.69 -13.43
N PRO A 57 6.61 4.87 -14.37
CA PRO A 57 7.19 3.76 -15.13
C PRO A 57 8.18 2.91 -14.33
N TYR A 58 8.62 3.37 -13.14
CA TYR A 58 9.78 2.77 -12.44
C TYR A 58 9.44 1.80 -11.31
N PHE A 59 8.22 1.87 -10.74
CA PHE A 59 7.85 1.07 -9.56
C PHE A 59 6.39 0.61 -9.64
N ARG A 60 6.11 -0.34 -10.54
CA ARG A 60 4.75 -0.85 -10.74
C ARG A 60 4.60 -2.25 -10.19
N SER A 61 3.45 -2.56 -9.62
CA SER A 61 3.09 -3.94 -9.25
C SER A 61 3.16 -4.88 -10.45
N SER A 62 2.93 -4.35 -11.67
CA SER A 62 3.05 -5.12 -12.92
C SER A 62 4.45 -5.68 -13.17
N ASP A 63 5.51 -5.02 -12.68
CA ASP A 63 6.89 -5.49 -12.83
C ASP A 63 7.17 -6.73 -11.98
N TYR A 64 6.26 -7.00 -11.02
CA TYR A 64 6.32 -8.16 -10.11
C TYR A 64 5.28 -9.22 -10.47
N ARG A 65 4.79 -9.20 -11.71
CA ARG A 65 3.76 -10.13 -12.20
C ARG A 65 4.13 -11.59 -11.96
N GLU A 66 5.33 -11.98 -12.34
CA GLU A 66 5.79 -13.36 -12.18
C GLU A 66 5.82 -13.79 -10.70
N LEU A 67 6.21 -12.90 -9.80
CA LEU A 67 6.22 -13.15 -8.35
C LEU A 67 4.78 -13.32 -7.82
N ALA A 68 3.88 -12.44 -8.24
CA ALA A 68 2.47 -12.48 -7.83
C ALA A 68 1.78 -13.76 -8.34
N GLU A 69 1.95 -14.08 -9.63
CA GLU A 69 1.37 -15.28 -10.26
C GLU A 69 1.87 -16.58 -9.61
N LYS A 70 3.17 -16.69 -9.33
CA LYS A 70 3.75 -17.85 -8.61
C LYS A 70 3.18 -18.03 -7.21
N ALA A 71 2.77 -16.95 -6.57
CA ALA A 71 2.13 -16.97 -5.26
C ALA A 71 0.61 -17.17 -5.32
N GLY A 72 0.01 -17.24 -6.50
CA GLY A 72 -1.44 -17.35 -6.68
C GLY A 72 -2.20 -16.03 -6.53
N VAL A 73 -1.52 -14.88 -6.58
CA VAL A 73 -2.14 -13.56 -6.58
C VAL A 73 -2.52 -13.17 -8.00
N ARG A 74 -3.80 -12.83 -8.21
CA ARG A 74 -4.29 -12.29 -9.46
C ARG A 74 -3.88 -10.82 -9.58
N LEU A 75 -2.94 -10.51 -10.47
CA LEU A 75 -2.51 -9.13 -10.71
C LEU A 75 -3.26 -8.52 -11.90
N ILE A 76 -3.96 -7.40 -11.65
CA ILE A 76 -4.67 -6.59 -12.65
C ILE A 76 -3.93 -5.25 -12.75
N ALA A 77 -3.32 -5.00 -13.89
CA ALA A 77 -2.55 -3.79 -14.15
C ALA A 77 -2.90 -3.21 -15.52
N PRO A 78 -2.73 -1.89 -15.74
CA PRO A 78 -2.92 -1.27 -17.04
C PRO A 78 -2.10 -1.98 -18.10
N GLY A 79 -2.73 -2.32 -19.22
CA GLY A 79 -2.05 -2.94 -20.36
C GLY A 79 -1.30 -1.88 -21.17
N TYR A 80 0.02 -2.08 -21.35
CA TYR A 80 0.84 -1.27 -22.28
C TYR A 80 0.97 -1.93 -23.66
N ALA A 81 0.28 -3.04 -23.89
CA ALA A 81 0.46 -3.82 -25.10
C ALA A 81 -0.25 -3.17 -26.28
N GLY A 82 0.53 -2.58 -27.18
CA GLY A 82 0.20 -2.46 -28.60
C GLY A 82 -0.87 -1.45 -29.00
N SER A 83 -1.29 -0.55 -28.13
CA SER A 83 -2.17 0.53 -28.55
C SER A 83 -1.35 1.76 -28.93
N THR A 84 -1.57 2.29 -30.14
CA THR A 84 -1.09 3.60 -30.59
C THR A 84 -1.77 4.76 -29.85
N LEU A 85 -2.50 4.47 -28.77
CA LEU A 85 -3.17 5.45 -27.93
C LEU A 85 -2.23 5.82 -26.77
N ASP A 86 -1.89 7.08 -26.67
CA ASP A 86 -0.99 7.68 -25.68
C ASP A 86 -1.56 7.69 -24.23
N SER A 87 -2.64 6.99 -23.96
CA SER A 87 -3.23 6.91 -22.62
C SER A 87 -3.44 5.45 -22.21
N PRO A 88 -2.80 5.01 -21.10
CA PRO A 88 -3.08 3.69 -20.55
C PRO A 88 -4.54 3.60 -20.11
N ALA A 89 -5.29 2.70 -20.73
CA ALA A 89 -6.67 2.43 -20.35
C ALA A 89 -6.70 1.43 -19.21
N LEU A 90 -7.51 1.72 -18.19
CA LEU A 90 -7.79 0.75 -17.13
C LEU A 90 -8.53 -0.45 -17.76
N PRO A 91 -8.05 -1.68 -17.58
CA PRO A 91 -8.68 -2.85 -18.15
C PRO A 91 -10.10 -3.04 -17.60
N ALA A 92 -11.04 -3.44 -18.47
CA ALA A 92 -12.42 -3.74 -18.04
C ALA A 92 -12.48 -4.83 -16.95
N GLU A 93 -11.43 -5.64 -16.88
CA GLU A 93 -11.24 -6.68 -15.87
C GLU A 93 -11.27 -6.15 -14.41
N ILE A 94 -10.92 -4.87 -14.17
CA ILE A 94 -11.04 -4.24 -12.84
C ILE A 94 -12.47 -4.34 -12.30
N PHE A 95 -13.48 -4.29 -13.14
CA PHE A 95 -14.87 -4.39 -12.65
C PHE A 95 -15.19 -5.73 -12.01
N SER A 96 -14.50 -6.80 -12.39
CA SER A 96 -14.72 -8.13 -11.81
C SER A 96 -14.27 -8.29 -10.36
N VAL A 97 -13.41 -7.40 -9.85
CA VAL A 97 -12.95 -7.49 -8.43
C VAL A 97 -14.05 -7.10 -7.45
N PHE A 98 -15.03 -6.31 -7.87
CA PHE A 98 -16.13 -5.87 -7.01
C PHE A 98 -17.11 -7.00 -6.67
N ASP A 99 -17.07 -8.08 -7.43
CA ASP A 99 -17.89 -9.28 -7.21
C ASP A 99 -17.04 -10.45 -6.69
N SER A 100 -15.81 -10.17 -6.27
CA SER A 100 -14.88 -11.17 -5.70
C SER A 100 -15.28 -11.55 -4.28
N ASP A 101 -15.13 -12.82 -3.95
CA ASP A 101 -15.31 -13.40 -2.61
C ASP A 101 -13.98 -13.45 -1.79
N GLY A 102 -12.89 -12.88 -2.32
CA GLY A 102 -11.57 -12.83 -1.72
C GLY A 102 -11.12 -11.44 -1.31
N TYR A 103 -9.83 -11.31 -1.04
CA TYR A 103 -9.19 -10.03 -0.78
C TYR A 103 -8.92 -9.28 -2.07
N VAL A 104 -9.22 -7.99 -2.06
CA VAL A 104 -8.96 -7.05 -3.16
C VAL A 104 -8.11 -5.91 -2.62
N LEU A 105 -6.90 -5.78 -3.14
CA LEU A 105 -5.98 -4.70 -2.78
C LEU A 105 -5.80 -3.78 -3.97
N PHE A 106 -5.93 -2.47 -3.75
CA PHE A 106 -5.63 -1.45 -4.75
C PHE A 106 -4.33 -0.74 -4.37
N ASP A 107 -3.31 -0.85 -5.23
CA ASP A 107 -2.10 -0.03 -5.19
C ASP A 107 -2.37 1.26 -5.96
N VAL A 108 -2.61 2.35 -5.23
CA VAL A 108 -3.02 3.63 -5.81
C VAL A 108 -1.80 4.47 -6.11
N GLY A 109 -1.68 4.99 -7.33
CA GLY A 109 -0.60 5.89 -7.72
C GLY A 109 -0.45 7.07 -6.75
N GLY A 110 0.79 7.55 -6.59
CA GLY A 110 1.14 8.56 -5.61
C GLY A 110 0.88 10.00 -6.04
N ASP A 111 0.11 10.20 -7.09
CA ASP A 111 -0.24 11.48 -7.68
C ASP A 111 -1.77 11.65 -7.85
N ASP A 112 -2.17 12.81 -8.31
CA ASP A 112 -3.58 13.14 -8.59
C ASP A 112 -4.22 12.21 -9.61
N VAL A 113 -3.43 11.65 -10.52
CA VAL A 113 -3.92 10.77 -11.58
C VAL A 113 -4.37 9.43 -11.00
N GLY A 114 -3.56 8.83 -10.11
CA GLY A 114 -3.91 7.59 -9.42
C GLY A 114 -5.15 7.76 -8.54
N ALA A 115 -5.21 8.84 -7.75
CA ALA A 115 -6.36 9.16 -6.92
C ALA A 115 -7.63 9.43 -7.77
N THR A 116 -7.50 10.12 -8.90
CA THR A 116 -8.60 10.38 -9.85
C THR A 116 -9.07 9.08 -10.50
N ALA A 117 -8.16 8.19 -10.86
CA ALA A 117 -8.49 6.87 -11.40
C ALA A 117 -9.31 6.05 -10.41
N LEU A 118 -8.90 6.06 -9.13
CA LEU A 118 -9.65 5.45 -8.02
C LEU A 118 -11.06 6.06 -7.89
N GLY A 119 -11.17 7.37 -8.05
CA GLY A 119 -12.43 8.11 -7.98
C GLY A 119 -13.52 7.63 -8.93
N ARG A 120 -13.17 6.95 -10.04
CA ARG A 120 -14.15 6.33 -10.95
C ARG A 120 -14.94 5.21 -10.27
N PHE A 121 -14.33 4.55 -9.30
CA PHE A 121 -14.91 3.43 -8.56
C PHE A 121 -15.55 3.85 -7.23
N ALA A 122 -15.38 5.11 -6.81
CA ALA A 122 -15.88 5.61 -5.54
C ALA A 122 -17.37 5.31 -5.28
N PRO A 123 -18.32 5.41 -6.26
CA PRO A 123 -19.73 5.09 -6.02
C PRO A 123 -19.98 3.62 -5.64
N ARG A 124 -19.11 2.70 -6.05
CA ARG A 124 -19.17 1.29 -5.64
C ARG A 124 -18.47 1.08 -4.31
N ILE A 125 -17.23 1.59 -4.19
CA ILE A 125 -16.39 1.40 -2.99
C ILE A 125 -17.06 1.98 -1.74
N SER A 126 -17.67 3.17 -1.82
CA SER A 126 -18.33 3.81 -0.69
C SER A 126 -19.52 3.02 -0.09
N ARG A 127 -20.03 2.02 -0.81
CA ARG A 127 -21.09 1.11 -0.35
C ARG A 127 -20.55 -0.19 0.24
N MET A 128 -19.26 -0.40 0.18
CA MET A 128 -18.57 -1.59 0.68
C MET A 128 -17.96 -1.31 2.07
N ASP A 129 -17.70 -2.37 2.80
CA ASP A 129 -16.86 -2.28 4.00
C ASP A 129 -15.38 -2.29 3.56
N TYR A 130 -14.81 -1.10 3.37
CA TYR A 130 -13.46 -0.93 2.86
C TYR A 130 -12.50 -0.35 3.91
N ASP A 131 -11.22 -0.60 3.70
CA ASP A 131 -10.13 0.17 4.28
C ASP A 131 -9.48 1.05 3.21
N MET A 132 -9.14 2.29 3.56
CA MET A 132 -8.25 3.14 2.78
C MET A 132 -7.09 3.54 3.68
N LEU A 133 -5.95 2.92 3.45
CA LEU A 133 -4.74 3.06 4.24
C LEU A 133 -3.86 4.14 3.66
N TYR A 134 -3.68 5.21 4.42
CA TYR A 134 -2.79 6.30 4.06
C TYR A 134 -1.37 5.99 4.52
N VAL A 135 -0.47 5.77 3.57
CA VAL A 135 0.92 5.40 3.81
C VAL A 135 1.79 6.63 3.88
N VAL A 136 2.47 6.82 5.00
CA VAL A 136 3.40 7.93 5.24
C VAL A 136 4.82 7.42 5.47
N ASN A 137 5.81 8.27 5.15
CA ASN A 137 7.23 7.96 5.37
C ASN A 137 7.97 9.23 5.78
N ARG A 138 8.43 9.30 7.04
CA ARG A 138 9.18 10.41 7.61
C ARG A 138 10.40 10.82 6.77
N TYR A 139 11.03 9.86 6.11
CA TYR A 139 12.25 10.07 5.33
C TYR A 139 11.98 10.52 3.90
N ARG A 140 10.75 10.95 3.60
CA ARG A 140 10.37 11.57 2.33
C ARG A 140 9.98 13.02 2.56
N PRO A 141 10.56 13.99 1.81
CA PRO A 141 10.39 15.42 2.08
C PRO A 141 8.91 15.85 2.20
N ILE A 142 8.05 15.34 1.34
CA ILE A 142 6.63 15.75 1.26
C ILE A 142 5.77 15.18 2.41
N THR A 143 6.23 14.16 3.09
CA THR A 143 5.53 13.58 4.25
C THR A 143 6.41 13.57 5.49
N ALA A 144 7.44 14.43 5.52
CA ALA A 144 8.38 14.48 6.64
C ALA A 144 7.77 15.08 7.91
N ASP A 145 6.73 15.88 7.77
CA ASP A 145 5.95 16.45 8.87
C ASP A 145 4.45 16.15 8.71
N ALA A 146 3.72 16.24 9.80
CA ALA A 146 2.30 15.88 9.82
C ALA A 146 1.41 16.88 9.07
N GLY A 147 1.75 18.17 9.04
CA GLY A 147 0.99 19.19 8.31
C GLY A 147 1.01 18.95 6.80
N SER A 148 2.19 18.69 6.24
CA SER A 148 2.32 18.32 4.82
C SER A 148 1.60 16.99 4.50
N ALA A 149 1.60 16.05 5.43
CA ALA A 149 0.86 14.80 5.28
C ALA A 149 -0.65 15.02 5.29
N GLU A 150 -1.17 15.99 6.07
CA GLU A 150 -2.59 16.35 6.13
C GLU A 150 -3.05 16.99 4.81
N GLU A 151 -2.31 17.96 4.29
CA GLU A 151 -2.63 18.62 3.02
C GLU A 151 -2.73 17.60 1.89
N LEU A 152 -1.74 16.73 1.78
CA LEU A 152 -1.71 15.69 0.76
C LEU A 152 -2.86 14.69 0.90
N LEU A 153 -3.18 14.26 2.12
CA LEU A 153 -4.33 13.39 2.34
C LEU A 153 -5.62 14.07 1.88
N GLY A 154 -5.79 15.37 2.18
CA GLY A 154 -6.94 16.15 1.72
C GLY A 154 -7.08 16.17 0.20
N GLU A 155 -5.97 16.28 -0.54
CA GLU A 155 -5.95 16.20 -2.01
C GLU A 155 -6.35 14.81 -2.51
N ILE A 156 -5.78 13.75 -1.93
CA ILE A 156 -6.11 12.35 -2.28
C ILE A 156 -7.59 12.05 -2.03
N GLU A 157 -8.12 12.44 -0.87
CA GLU A 157 -9.53 12.23 -0.54
C GLU A 157 -10.48 12.99 -1.45
N LYS A 158 -10.12 14.22 -1.82
CA LYS A 158 -10.88 15.04 -2.77
C LYS A 158 -10.90 14.43 -4.16
N ALA A 159 -9.75 13.99 -4.66
CA ALA A 159 -9.61 13.39 -5.99
C ALA A 159 -10.28 12.01 -6.07
N SER A 160 -10.06 11.16 -5.06
CA SER A 160 -10.65 9.82 -4.98
C SER A 160 -12.12 9.81 -4.58
N ARG A 161 -12.63 10.85 -3.93
CA ARG A 161 -13.98 10.93 -3.33
C ARG A 161 -14.23 9.85 -2.28
N LEU A 162 -13.17 9.37 -1.63
CA LEU A 162 -13.18 8.38 -0.56
C LEU A 162 -12.47 8.94 0.66
N LYS A 163 -12.71 8.34 1.82
CA LYS A 163 -12.09 8.75 3.08
C LYS A 163 -11.09 7.70 3.56
N ALA A 164 -9.93 8.17 4.02
CA ALA A 164 -8.98 7.31 4.68
C ALA A 164 -9.55 6.74 5.99
N THR A 165 -9.18 5.51 6.30
CA THR A 165 -9.65 4.78 7.49
C THR A 165 -8.53 4.46 8.47
N GLY A 166 -7.29 4.76 8.11
CA GLY A 166 -6.15 4.56 8.98
C GLY A 166 -4.84 4.98 8.33
N VAL A 167 -3.84 5.19 9.16
CA VAL A 167 -2.48 5.54 8.77
C VAL A 167 -1.58 4.32 8.86
N VAL A 168 -0.68 4.16 7.91
CA VAL A 168 0.42 3.21 7.96
C VAL A 168 1.74 3.98 7.98
N ASN A 169 2.52 3.81 9.04
CA ASN A 169 3.86 4.35 9.12
C ASN A 169 4.85 3.42 8.40
N ASN A 170 5.23 3.77 7.18
CA ASN A 170 6.18 3.03 6.35
C ASN A 170 7.53 3.76 6.26
N SER A 171 7.99 4.29 7.40
CA SER A 171 9.21 5.09 7.49
C SER A 171 10.45 4.20 7.52
N HIS A 172 11.03 3.98 6.36
CA HIS A 172 12.26 3.19 6.19
C HIS A 172 13.18 3.79 5.11
N LEU A 173 14.44 3.38 5.13
CA LEU A 173 15.51 3.78 4.21
C LEU A 173 15.95 2.60 3.32
N MET A 174 15.02 1.72 2.96
CA MET A 174 15.30 0.51 2.18
C MET A 174 16.42 -0.34 2.83
N GLY A 175 17.45 -0.74 2.09
CA GLY A 175 18.56 -1.53 2.60
C GLY A 175 19.41 -0.86 3.71
N LEU A 176 19.24 0.45 3.94
CA LEU A 176 19.93 1.20 4.99
C LEU A 176 19.11 1.30 6.29
N THR A 177 17.96 0.66 6.35
CA THR A 177 17.08 0.70 7.52
C THR A 177 17.68 -0.07 8.69
N THR A 178 17.78 0.59 9.84
CA THR A 178 18.23 0.03 11.11
C THR A 178 17.10 0.07 12.14
N GLU A 179 17.30 -0.59 13.30
CA GLU A 179 16.39 -0.47 14.45
C GLU A 179 16.18 0.99 14.85
N LYS A 180 17.27 1.78 14.89
CA LYS A 180 17.20 3.21 15.19
C LYS A 180 16.34 3.96 14.16
N THR A 181 16.46 3.64 12.88
CA THR A 181 15.65 4.26 11.83
C THR A 181 14.15 4.10 12.10
N ILE A 182 13.73 2.91 12.51
CA ILE A 182 12.31 2.63 12.81
C ILE A 182 11.91 3.31 14.13
N MET A 183 12.72 3.17 15.17
CA MET A 183 12.43 3.78 16.50
C MET A 183 12.28 5.30 16.43
N ASP A 184 13.16 5.97 15.68
CA ASP A 184 13.11 7.43 15.49
C ASP A 184 11.85 7.89 14.73
N ALA A 185 11.16 6.97 14.03
CA ALA A 185 9.96 7.27 13.27
C ALA A 185 8.65 6.82 13.93
N VAL A 186 8.70 6.15 15.09
CA VAL A 186 7.48 5.70 15.80
C VAL A 186 6.63 6.89 16.20
N GLU A 187 7.22 7.86 16.90
CA GLU A 187 6.52 9.06 17.37
C GLU A 187 5.91 9.86 16.21
N TYR A 188 6.64 9.98 15.08
CA TYR A 188 6.13 10.60 13.86
C TYR A 188 4.85 9.92 13.36
N GLY A 189 4.84 8.60 13.27
CA GLY A 189 3.65 7.85 12.82
C GLY A 189 2.46 8.05 13.75
N GLU A 190 2.69 8.02 15.07
CA GLU A 190 1.66 8.25 16.08
C GLU A 190 1.14 9.70 16.06
N GLN A 191 2.03 10.67 15.91
CA GLN A 191 1.67 12.08 15.82
C GLN A 191 0.85 12.35 14.55
N THR A 192 1.31 11.88 13.39
CA THR A 192 0.59 12.03 12.12
C THR A 192 -0.82 11.43 12.22
N ALA A 193 -0.94 10.22 12.77
CA ALA A 193 -2.25 9.58 12.94
C ALA A 193 -3.18 10.40 13.86
N ARG A 194 -2.66 10.96 14.98
CA ARG A 194 -3.43 11.82 15.89
C ARG A 194 -3.90 13.11 15.21
N GLU A 195 -3.02 13.79 14.47
CA GLU A 195 -3.35 15.05 13.79
C GLU A 195 -4.39 14.84 12.68
N LEU A 196 -4.32 13.71 11.96
CA LEU A 196 -5.31 13.31 10.96
C LEU A 196 -6.62 12.78 11.57
N GLY A 197 -6.70 12.57 12.89
CA GLY A 197 -7.86 11.94 13.54
C GLY A 197 -8.11 10.50 13.10
N LEU A 198 -7.08 9.80 12.64
CA LEU A 198 -7.13 8.44 12.13
C LEU A 198 -6.35 7.47 13.04
N PRO A 199 -6.74 6.19 13.13
CA PRO A 199 -5.93 5.20 13.85
C PRO A 199 -4.62 4.91 13.13
N LEU A 200 -3.51 4.81 13.88
CA LEU A 200 -2.28 4.18 13.38
C LEU A 200 -2.51 2.67 13.32
N ARG A 201 -2.59 2.13 12.11
CA ARG A 201 -2.88 0.70 11.89
C ARG A 201 -1.67 -0.17 12.25
N PHE A 202 -0.53 0.17 11.70
CA PHE A 202 0.75 -0.47 11.98
C PHE A 202 1.93 0.37 11.49
N THR A 203 3.12 0.04 12.01
CA THR A 203 4.41 0.49 11.47
C THR A 203 5.08 -0.66 10.75
N THR A 204 5.65 -0.42 9.57
CA THR A 204 6.41 -1.44 8.84
C THR A 204 7.88 -1.42 9.24
N ALA A 205 8.51 -2.58 9.17
CA ALA A 205 9.96 -2.70 9.27
C ALA A 205 10.45 -3.88 8.40
N PRO A 206 11.66 -3.81 7.83
CA PRO A 206 12.27 -4.99 7.21
C PRO A 206 12.28 -6.17 8.18
N GLU A 207 12.00 -7.40 7.72
CA GLU A 207 11.90 -8.60 8.58
C GLU A 207 13.08 -8.73 9.56
N THR A 208 14.32 -8.53 9.06
CA THR A 208 15.54 -8.64 9.86
C THR A 208 15.67 -7.58 10.95
N VAL A 209 14.98 -6.44 10.80
CA VAL A 209 14.91 -5.37 11.78
C VAL A 209 13.74 -5.59 12.73
N ALA A 210 12.58 -5.98 12.19
CA ALA A 210 11.35 -6.20 12.96
C ALA A 210 11.53 -7.23 14.08
N GLU A 211 12.33 -8.28 13.84
CA GLU A 211 12.64 -9.32 14.84
C GLU A 211 13.33 -8.80 16.09
N LYS A 212 13.99 -7.66 16.00
CA LYS A 212 14.78 -7.05 17.09
C LYS A 212 14.03 -5.91 17.80
N LEU A 213 12.88 -5.50 17.25
CA LEU A 213 12.09 -4.41 17.80
C LEU A 213 11.07 -4.93 18.82
N ASP A 214 11.04 -4.28 19.97
CA ASP A 214 10.00 -4.50 21.00
C ASP A 214 9.01 -3.34 20.98
N ILE A 215 8.28 -3.22 19.87
CA ILE A 215 7.18 -2.25 19.70
C ILE A 215 5.92 -2.96 19.20
N ASN A 216 4.77 -2.44 19.64
CA ASN A 216 3.49 -2.99 19.24
C ASN A 216 3.17 -2.63 17.78
N ASN A 217 2.35 -3.45 17.14
CA ASN A 217 1.83 -3.18 15.79
C ASN A 217 2.92 -3.02 14.72
N ILE A 218 3.99 -3.80 14.79
CA ILE A 218 4.99 -3.94 13.72
C ILE A 218 4.49 -4.93 12.69
N TYR A 219 4.53 -4.50 11.43
CA TYR A 219 4.32 -5.36 10.27
C TYR A 219 5.66 -5.60 9.55
N PRO A 220 6.23 -6.81 9.62
CA PRO A 220 7.45 -7.15 8.92
C PRO A 220 7.24 -7.15 7.40
N VAL A 221 8.15 -6.52 6.66
CA VAL A 221 8.10 -6.45 5.19
C VAL A 221 9.39 -6.94 4.56
N LYS A 222 9.28 -7.59 3.42
CA LYS A 222 10.38 -7.86 2.50
C LYS A 222 10.51 -6.72 1.50
N ILE A 223 11.73 -6.44 1.09
CA ILE A 223 12.01 -5.45 0.06
C ILE A 223 11.97 -6.15 -1.31
N TYR A 224 10.82 -6.12 -1.95
CA TYR A 224 10.65 -6.63 -3.31
C TYR A 224 11.01 -5.57 -4.34
N VAL A 225 10.54 -4.33 -4.11
CA VAL A 225 10.72 -3.20 -5.02
C VAL A 225 12.13 -2.66 -4.90
N LYS A 226 12.93 -2.86 -5.95
CA LYS A 226 14.30 -2.36 -6.04
C LYS A 226 14.35 -1.10 -6.89
N THR A 227 15.17 -0.15 -6.49
CA THR A 227 15.41 1.04 -7.32
C THR A 227 16.32 0.67 -8.51
N PRO A 228 16.16 1.32 -9.69
CA PRO A 228 16.98 1.03 -10.87
C PRO A 228 18.51 1.20 -10.68
N TRP A 229 18.90 1.88 -9.62
CA TRP A 229 20.30 2.16 -9.26
C TRP A 229 20.84 1.33 -8.10
N MET A 230 20.15 0.26 -7.69
CA MET A 230 20.64 -0.73 -6.72
C MET A 230 21.23 -1.95 -7.39
#